data_561c1130d7bb6216998dea9e498521a8
#
_entry.id   561c1130d7bb6216998dea9e498521a8
#
_cell.length_a   1.000
_cell.length_b   1.000
_cell.length_c   1.000
_cell.angle_alpha   90.00
_cell.angle_beta   90.00
_cell.angle_gamma   90.00
#
_symmetry.space_group_name_H-M   'P 1'
#
loop_
_entity.id
_entity.type
_entity.pdbx_description
1 polymer ?
#
loop_
_entity_poly.entity_id
_entity_poly.type
_entity_poly.pdbx_seq_one_letter_code
_entity_poly.pdbx_strand_id
1 'polypeptide(L)'
;MSEFTYLYRGGRDTPQSPEQRQKQLQKWAAWFKELGASGHLKELGHPLESAGMVVKGNQKIVTDGPYAEAKDLVGGFSLIEAKDLAHAVELSKGCPVLEVGGSVEVRPVMQINM
;
A
#
# COMPACT_ATOMS: atom_id res chain seq x y z
N MET A 1 8.29 -19.53 0.30
CA MET A 1 7.20 -18.53 0.26
C MET A 1 7.35 -17.67 -0.98
N SER A 2 6.25 -17.12 -1.44
CA SER A 2 6.25 -16.24 -2.60
C SER A 2 6.14 -14.77 -2.18
N GLU A 3 6.54 -13.88 -3.08
CA GLU A 3 6.49 -12.45 -2.81
C GLU A 3 5.21 -11.83 -3.36
N PHE A 4 4.69 -10.88 -2.60
CA PHE A 4 3.49 -10.14 -2.96
C PHE A 4 3.72 -8.66 -2.66
N THR A 5 3.08 -7.81 -3.46
CA THR A 5 3.07 -6.37 -3.22
C THR A 5 1.73 -5.99 -2.63
N TYR A 6 1.77 -5.19 -1.57
CA TYR A 6 0.60 -4.48 -1.08
C TYR A 6 0.63 -3.06 -1.62
N LEU A 7 -0.46 -2.67 -2.27
CA LEU A 7 -0.67 -1.29 -2.70
C LEU A 7 -1.80 -0.73 -1.85
N TYR A 8 -1.47 0.29 -1.06
CA TYR A 8 -2.45 0.91 -0.15
C TYR A 8 -3.15 2.05 -0.88
N ARG A 9 -4.49 2.00 -0.94
CA ARG A 9 -5.29 2.94 -1.72
C ARG A 9 -6.32 3.65 -0.86
N GLY A 10 -6.54 4.94 -1.13
CA GLY A 10 -7.54 5.73 -0.46
C GLY A 10 -7.22 6.01 1.01
N GLY A 11 -8.26 6.29 1.79
CA GLY A 11 -8.11 6.53 3.23
C GLY A 11 -7.60 7.92 3.61
N ARG A 12 -7.35 8.79 2.64
CA ARG A 12 -6.77 10.12 2.88
C ARG A 12 -7.77 11.26 2.80
N ASP A 13 -8.94 11.00 2.27
CA ASP A 13 -9.99 12.00 2.08
C ASP A 13 -10.88 12.19 3.30
N THR A 14 -10.68 11.40 4.35
CA THR A 14 -11.37 11.56 5.61
C THR A 14 -10.56 12.48 6.52
N PRO A 15 -11.10 13.67 6.87
CA PRO A 15 -10.38 14.57 7.77
C PRO A 15 -10.13 13.90 9.13
N GLN A 16 -8.90 14.03 9.60
CA GLN A 16 -8.51 13.47 10.90
C GLN A 16 -7.85 14.53 11.75
N SER A 17 -8.13 14.50 13.06
CA SER A 17 -7.41 15.34 14.03
C SER A 17 -5.96 14.86 14.13
N PRO A 18 -5.05 15.69 14.67
CA PRO A 18 -3.69 15.26 14.93
C PRO A 18 -3.62 14.01 15.82
N GLU A 19 -4.51 13.90 16.80
CA GLU A 19 -4.58 12.74 17.69
C GLU A 19 -4.99 11.47 16.94
N GLN A 20 -5.96 11.58 16.05
CA GLN A 20 -6.43 10.46 15.22
C GLN A 20 -5.31 9.99 14.29
N ARG A 21 -4.57 10.92 13.69
CA ARG A 21 -3.43 10.58 12.83
C ARG A 21 -2.33 9.87 13.60
N GLN A 22 -2.06 10.32 14.83
CA GLN A 22 -1.07 9.69 15.69
C GLN A 22 -1.46 8.25 16.02
N LYS A 23 -2.72 8.03 16.39
CA LYS A 23 -3.24 6.69 16.65
C LYS A 23 -3.16 5.79 15.43
N GLN A 24 -3.48 6.34 14.26
CA GLN A 24 -3.39 5.62 13.00
C GLN A 24 -1.96 5.17 12.71
N LEU A 25 -0.98 6.08 12.89
CA LEU A 25 0.43 5.75 12.73
C LEU A 25 0.89 4.65 13.68
N GLN A 26 0.40 4.67 14.93
CA GLN A 26 0.72 3.64 15.90
C GLN A 26 0.16 2.27 15.47
N LYS A 27 -1.03 2.24 14.91
CA LYS A 27 -1.63 1.01 14.38
C LYS A 27 -0.84 0.45 13.22
N TRP A 28 -0.39 1.31 12.30
CA TRP A 28 0.46 0.90 11.19
C TRP A 28 1.78 0.30 11.70
N ALA A 29 2.42 0.97 12.64
CA ALA A 29 3.67 0.49 13.22
C ALA A 29 3.49 -0.87 13.89
N ALA A 30 2.38 -1.06 14.61
CA ALA A 30 2.08 -2.33 15.26
C ALA A 30 1.85 -3.45 14.25
N TRP A 31 1.12 -3.17 13.18
CA TRP A 31 0.84 -4.15 12.13
C TRP A 31 2.12 -4.58 11.40
N PHE A 32 2.97 -3.62 11.03
CA PHE A 32 4.26 -3.92 10.39
C PHE A 32 5.17 -4.71 11.33
N LYS A 33 5.17 -4.37 12.61
CA LYS A 33 5.96 -5.11 13.61
C LYS A 33 5.51 -6.56 13.69
N GLU A 34 4.21 -6.79 13.69
CA GLU A 34 3.63 -8.14 13.70
C GLU A 34 3.99 -8.93 12.44
N LEU A 35 3.89 -8.31 11.27
CA LEU A 35 4.29 -8.93 10.02
C LEU A 35 5.79 -9.29 10.02
N GLY A 36 6.61 -8.38 10.52
CA GLY A 36 8.05 -8.60 10.62
C GLY A 36 8.40 -9.73 11.58
N ALA A 37 7.74 -9.76 12.75
CA ALA A 37 7.99 -10.78 13.76
C ALA A 37 7.61 -12.18 13.27
N SER A 38 6.58 -12.29 12.43
CA SER A 38 6.16 -13.58 11.86
C SER A 38 6.86 -13.92 10.53
N GLY A 39 7.84 -13.12 10.11
CA GLY A 39 8.65 -13.41 8.93
C GLY A 39 7.97 -13.09 7.59
N HIS A 40 6.91 -12.29 7.60
CA HIS A 40 6.15 -11.98 6.39
C HIS A 40 6.50 -10.65 5.76
N LEU A 41 7.18 -9.76 6.46
CA LEU A 41 7.55 -8.45 5.92
C LEU A 41 8.91 -8.54 5.24
N LYS A 42 8.94 -8.34 3.92
CA LYS A 42 10.19 -8.32 3.16
C LYS A 42 10.75 -6.92 3.05
N GLU A 43 9.90 -5.97 2.66
CA GLU A 43 10.25 -4.55 2.59
C GLU A 43 9.09 -3.73 3.09
N LEU A 44 9.39 -2.82 4.01
CA LEU A 44 8.39 -1.91 4.56
C LEU A 44 7.79 -1.02 3.47
N GLY A 45 8.61 -0.63 2.50
CA GLY A 45 8.20 0.32 1.47
C GLY A 45 8.12 1.73 2.01
N HIS A 46 7.36 2.57 1.32
CA HIS A 46 7.24 3.98 1.66
C HIS A 46 5.84 4.49 1.43
N PRO A 47 5.37 5.44 2.25
CA PRO A 47 4.19 6.22 1.90
C PRO A 47 4.56 7.18 0.76
N LEU A 48 3.56 7.53 -0.04
CA LEU A 48 3.73 8.42 -1.19
C LEU A 48 2.93 9.69 -0.97
N GLU A 49 3.48 10.82 -1.44
CA GLU A 49 2.72 12.06 -1.47
C GLU A 49 1.65 11.97 -2.55
N SER A 50 0.61 12.79 -2.43
CA SER A 50 -0.50 12.76 -3.38
C SER A 50 -0.20 13.50 -4.69
N ALA A 51 0.84 14.31 -4.72
CA ALA A 51 1.26 15.04 -5.93
C ALA A 51 2.07 14.13 -6.85
N GLY A 52 1.97 14.36 -8.13
CA GLY A 52 2.76 13.63 -9.10
C GLY A 52 2.42 14.03 -10.52
N MET A 53 3.04 13.38 -11.48
CA MET A 53 2.81 13.61 -12.90
C MET A 53 2.77 12.27 -13.62
N VAL A 54 2.13 12.25 -14.77
CA VAL A 54 2.01 11.06 -15.60
C VAL A 54 2.64 11.33 -16.96
N VAL A 55 3.48 10.43 -17.42
CA VAL A 55 4.02 10.43 -18.78
C VAL A 55 3.35 9.31 -19.56
N LYS A 56 2.79 9.64 -20.72
CA LYS A 56 1.90 8.72 -21.43
C LYS A 56 2.26 8.59 -22.90
N GLY A 57 2.32 7.34 -23.36
CA GLY A 57 2.39 6.99 -24.77
C GLY A 57 3.74 7.22 -25.42
N ASN A 58 3.83 6.85 -26.70
CA ASN A 58 5.07 7.03 -27.48
C ASN A 58 5.45 8.49 -27.66
N GLN A 59 4.46 9.38 -27.64
CA GLN A 59 4.70 10.82 -27.75
C GLN A 59 5.16 11.43 -26.44
N LYS A 60 5.16 10.65 -25.35
CA LYS A 60 5.66 11.06 -24.04
C LYS A 60 4.96 12.31 -23.52
N ILE A 61 3.65 12.35 -23.67
CA ILE A 61 2.82 13.45 -23.19
C ILE A 61 2.82 13.44 -21.67
N VAL A 62 3.13 14.59 -21.08
CA VAL A 62 3.16 14.76 -19.63
C VAL A 62 1.90 15.47 -19.18
N THR A 63 1.20 14.88 -18.22
CA THR A 63 -0.01 15.46 -17.63
C THR A 63 0.12 15.48 -16.12
N ASP A 64 -0.69 16.32 -15.48
CA ASP A 64 -0.77 16.29 -14.03
C ASP A 64 -1.32 14.94 -13.60
N GLY A 65 -0.79 14.45 -12.52
CA GLY A 65 -1.19 13.18 -11.96
C GLY A 65 -1.31 13.25 -10.45
N PRO A 66 -1.52 12.11 -9.88
CA PRO A 66 -1.60 10.77 -10.45
C PRO A 66 -2.93 10.48 -11.17
N TYR A 67 -3.00 9.34 -11.81
CA TYR A 67 -4.11 8.91 -12.67
C TYR A 67 -5.43 8.72 -11.94
N ALA A 68 -5.41 8.41 -10.69
CA ALA A 68 -6.58 7.92 -9.99
C ALA A 68 -7.31 9.03 -9.23
N GLU A 69 -8.60 8.85 -9.03
CA GLU A 69 -9.36 9.67 -8.09
C GLU A 69 -8.83 9.42 -6.67
N ALA A 70 -9.11 10.35 -5.74
CA ALA A 70 -8.56 10.29 -4.38
C ALA A 70 -8.79 8.95 -3.69
N LYS A 71 -9.96 8.36 -3.87
CA LYS A 71 -10.32 7.07 -3.25
C LYS A 71 -9.50 5.89 -3.77
N ASP A 72 -8.96 6.00 -5.00
CA ASP A 72 -8.20 4.94 -5.64
C ASP A 72 -6.72 5.25 -5.74
N LEU A 73 -6.30 6.38 -5.19
CA LEU A 73 -4.92 6.82 -5.23
C LEU A 73 -4.03 5.88 -4.42
N VAL A 74 -2.94 5.41 -5.04
CA VAL A 74 -1.94 4.62 -4.32
C VAL A 74 -1.18 5.53 -3.38
N GLY A 75 -1.35 5.32 -2.08
CA GLY A 75 -0.72 6.14 -1.05
C GLY A 75 0.53 5.52 -0.46
N GLY A 76 0.89 4.31 -0.88
CA GLY A 76 2.09 3.64 -0.38
C GLY A 76 2.13 2.20 -0.86
N PHE A 77 3.24 1.53 -0.54
CA PHE A 77 3.45 0.14 -0.95
C PHE A 77 4.34 -0.59 0.06
N SER A 78 4.20 -1.91 0.10
CA SER A 78 5.09 -2.80 0.86
C SER A 78 5.29 -4.09 0.09
N LEU A 79 6.39 -4.78 0.36
CA LEU A 79 6.62 -6.13 -0.15
C LEU A 79 6.52 -7.11 1.00
N ILE A 80 5.78 -8.19 0.79
CA ILE A 80 5.61 -9.23 1.81
C ILE A 80 5.91 -10.60 1.22
N GLU A 81 6.08 -11.57 2.10
CA GLU A 81 6.20 -12.98 1.75
C GLU A 81 5.07 -13.76 2.39
N ALA A 82 4.43 -14.61 1.61
CA ALA A 82 3.33 -15.45 2.08
C ALA A 82 3.33 -16.77 1.31
N LYS A 83 2.58 -17.73 1.79
CA LYS A 83 2.50 -19.06 1.16
C LYS A 83 1.91 -18.97 -0.24
N ASP A 84 0.83 -18.20 -0.37
CA ASP A 84 0.09 -18.05 -1.62
C ASP A 84 -0.73 -16.76 -1.55
N LEU A 85 -1.47 -16.48 -2.61
CA LEU A 85 -2.27 -15.26 -2.69
C LEU A 85 -3.34 -15.20 -1.58
N ALA A 86 -3.99 -16.32 -1.30
CA ALA A 86 -5.01 -16.37 -0.25
C ALA A 86 -4.42 -16.01 1.11
N HIS A 87 -3.23 -16.51 1.42
CA HIS A 87 -2.52 -16.19 2.66
C HIS A 87 -2.14 -14.69 2.70
N ALA A 88 -1.63 -14.16 1.58
CA ALA A 88 -1.29 -12.75 1.50
C ALA A 88 -2.52 -11.85 1.74
N VAL A 89 -3.68 -12.25 1.20
CA VAL A 89 -4.94 -11.54 1.41
C VAL A 89 -5.35 -11.60 2.89
N GLU A 90 -5.23 -12.76 3.52
CA GLU A 90 -5.56 -12.88 4.95
C GLU A 90 -4.70 -11.95 5.81
N LEU A 91 -3.40 -11.91 5.54
CA LEU A 91 -2.49 -11.01 6.27
C LEU A 91 -2.85 -9.54 6.08
N SER A 92 -3.35 -9.18 4.90
CA SER A 92 -3.72 -7.79 4.59
C SER A 92 -4.93 -7.29 5.38
N LYS A 93 -5.76 -8.20 5.88
CA LYS A 93 -6.97 -7.83 6.62
C LYS A 93 -6.69 -7.10 7.93
N GLY A 94 -5.46 -7.18 8.43
CA GLY A 94 -5.04 -6.42 9.61
C GLY A 94 -4.58 -5.00 9.29
N CYS A 95 -4.58 -4.59 8.03
CA CYS A 95 -4.06 -3.28 7.65
C CYS A 95 -4.96 -2.15 8.14
N PRO A 96 -4.38 -1.14 8.82
CA PRO A 96 -5.17 -0.02 9.34
C PRO A 96 -5.85 0.85 8.27
N VAL A 97 -5.42 0.80 7.00
CA VAL A 97 -6.06 1.56 5.94
C VAL A 97 -7.53 1.17 5.77
N LEU A 98 -7.89 -0.06 6.12
CA LEU A 98 -9.26 -0.55 6.01
C LEU A 98 -10.19 0.15 7.01
N GLU A 99 -9.66 0.63 8.12
CA GLU A 99 -10.45 1.31 9.15
C GLU A 99 -10.85 2.73 8.76
N VAL A 100 -10.17 3.31 7.77
CA VAL A 100 -10.41 4.69 7.32
C VAL A 100 -10.94 4.74 5.89
N GLY A 101 -11.59 3.67 5.45
CA GLY A 101 -12.24 3.61 4.15
C GLY A 101 -11.32 3.33 2.97
N GLY A 102 -10.07 2.97 3.24
CA GLY A 102 -9.14 2.60 2.18
C GLY A 102 -9.20 1.12 1.83
N SER A 103 -8.29 0.71 0.96
CA SER A 103 -8.20 -0.67 0.51
C SER A 103 -6.75 -1.09 0.33
N VAL A 104 -6.51 -2.40 0.31
CA VAL A 104 -5.21 -2.97 -0.02
C VAL A 104 -5.38 -3.80 -1.29
N GLU A 105 -4.66 -3.43 -2.33
CA GLU A 105 -4.56 -4.27 -3.52
C GLU A 105 -3.40 -5.22 -3.31
N VAL A 106 -3.66 -6.52 -3.43
CA VAL A 106 -2.67 -7.56 -3.21
C VAL A 106 -2.31 -8.18 -4.54
N ARG A 107 -1.03 -8.10 -4.93
CA ARG A 107 -0.60 -8.61 -6.24
C ARG A 107 0.65 -9.48 -6.10
N PRO A 108 0.65 -10.67 -6.72
CA PRO A 108 1.87 -11.46 -6.79
C PRO A 108 2.97 -10.70 -7.53
N VAL A 109 4.19 -10.81 -7.04
CA VAL A 109 5.34 -10.25 -7.73
C VAL A 109 5.76 -11.24 -8.82
N MET A 110 5.87 -10.74 -10.04
CA MET A 110 6.30 -11.56 -11.18
C MET A 110 7.79 -11.84 -11.08
N GLN A 111 8.17 -13.09 -11.23
CA GLN A 111 9.58 -13.46 -11.31
C GLN A 111 10.05 -13.26 -12.74
N ILE A 112 11.01 -12.37 -12.92
CA ILE A 112 11.54 -12.03 -14.23
C ILE A 112 13.03 -12.36 -14.26
N ASN A 113 13.42 -13.12 -15.25
CA ASN A 113 14.83 -13.47 -15.49
C ASN A 113 15.39 -12.46 -16.50
N MET A 114 16.13 -11.50 -16.01
CA MET A 114 16.67 -10.44 -16.87
C MET A 114 18.19 -10.52 -16.97
#